data_14d421f64f7167940872671f695e644a
#
_entry.id   14d421f64f7167940872671f695e644a
#
_cell.length_a   1.000
_cell.length_b   1.000
_cell.length_c   1.000
_cell.angle_alpha   90.00
_cell.angle_beta   90.00
_cell.angle_gamma   90.00
#
_symmetry.space_group_name_H-M   'P 1'
#
loop_
_entity.id
_entity.type
_entity.pdbx_description
1 polymer ?
#
loop_
_entity_poly.entity_id
_entity_poly.type
_entity_poly.pdbx_seq_one_letter_code
_entity_poly.pdbx_strand_id
1 'polypeptide(L)'
;MAVAPYQDSTIKQFLTETDPSRRSLLTKLWLESKLSELGIVSLTSALLIATFCAAFSWYNTSASPWSALACWTSGLVIATGSLGTAAQQTLSLHYLKSYPDFENEICDYVGHNATNAAGNVVKQPAYSRIYILQIPVMMLKLSFVLFLVGLGLAVWDASIKKGRNSAESKIAVVYTITIIFVGINYAVSSVFLYRKTSKVKAI
;
A
#
# COMPACT_ATOMS: atom_id res chain seq x y z
N MET A 1 -7.73 11.40 2.66
CA MET A 1 -6.89 10.27 2.19
C MET A 1 -7.25 10.01 0.73
N ALA A 2 -6.36 10.31 -0.22
CA ALA A 2 -6.69 10.20 -1.65
C ALA A 2 -6.54 8.73 -2.09
N VAL A 3 -7.65 8.13 -2.49
CA VAL A 3 -7.67 6.89 -3.29
C VAL A 3 -6.78 7.14 -4.51
N ALA A 4 -5.92 6.19 -4.88
CA ALA A 4 -5.04 6.37 -6.02
C ALA A 4 -5.88 6.73 -7.27
N PRO A 5 -5.74 7.93 -7.84
CA PRO A 5 -6.67 8.46 -8.85
C PRO A 5 -6.69 7.64 -10.15
N TYR A 6 -5.67 6.80 -10.34
CA TYR A 6 -5.56 5.90 -11.49
C TYR A 6 -6.56 4.74 -11.43
N GLN A 7 -6.75 4.10 -10.26
CA GLN A 7 -7.68 2.98 -10.13
C GLN A 7 -9.14 3.41 -10.32
N ASP A 8 -9.51 4.58 -9.78
CA ASP A 8 -10.86 5.12 -9.90
C ASP A 8 -11.26 5.38 -11.37
N SER A 9 -10.33 5.89 -12.21
CA SER A 9 -10.61 6.16 -13.62
C SER A 9 -10.79 4.87 -14.45
N THR A 10 -9.97 3.85 -14.21
CA THR A 10 -10.07 2.57 -14.93
C THR A 10 -11.34 1.82 -14.55
N ILE A 11 -11.71 1.82 -13.26
CA ILE A 11 -12.94 1.18 -12.78
C ILE A 11 -14.16 1.88 -13.39
N LYS A 12 -14.21 3.21 -13.38
CA LYS A 12 -15.29 3.96 -14.03
C LYS A 12 -15.39 3.64 -15.51
N GLN A 13 -14.26 3.54 -16.19
CA GLN A 13 -14.22 3.27 -17.63
C GLN A 13 -14.84 1.92 -17.98
N PHE A 14 -14.50 0.81 -17.29
CA PHE A 14 -15.11 -0.47 -17.62
C PHE A 14 -16.55 -0.62 -17.12
N LEU A 15 -16.96 0.10 -16.06
CA LEU A 15 -18.35 0.11 -15.60
C LEU A 15 -19.29 0.90 -16.54
N THR A 16 -18.77 1.90 -17.27
CA THR A 16 -19.55 2.71 -18.22
C THR A 16 -19.44 2.23 -19.67
N GLU A 17 -18.53 1.28 -19.96
CA GLU A 17 -18.32 0.78 -21.31
C GLU A 17 -19.52 -0.06 -21.78
N THR A 18 -20.05 0.28 -22.95
CA THR A 18 -21.25 -0.36 -23.51
C THR A 18 -20.90 -1.55 -24.41
N ASP A 19 -19.68 -1.54 -25.00
CA ASP A 19 -19.20 -2.65 -25.82
C ASP A 19 -18.74 -3.82 -24.94
N PRO A 20 -19.40 -5.00 -25.02
CA PRO A 20 -19.07 -6.15 -24.17
C PRO A 20 -17.64 -6.65 -24.39
N SER A 21 -17.15 -6.63 -25.63
CA SER A 21 -15.79 -7.10 -25.96
C SER A 21 -14.71 -6.22 -25.31
N ARG A 22 -14.91 -4.91 -25.38
CA ARG A 22 -14.00 -3.92 -24.81
C ARG A 22 -14.07 -3.91 -23.29
N ARG A 23 -15.26 -4.07 -22.72
CA ARG A 23 -15.47 -4.21 -21.27
C ARG A 23 -14.74 -5.44 -20.72
N SER A 24 -14.86 -6.58 -21.40
CA SER A 24 -14.14 -7.83 -21.07
C SER A 24 -12.64 -7.61 -21.01
N LEU A 25 -12.07 -7.00 -22.05
CA LEU A 25 -10.64 -6.72 -22.12
C LEU A 25 -10.18 -5.82 -20.97
N LEU A 26 -10.90 -4.74 -20.70
CA LEU A 26 -10.56 -3.80 -19.61
C LEU A 26 -10.63 -4.46 -18.24
N THR A 27 -11.63 -5.30 -17.99
CA THR A 27 -11.80 -6.05 -16.74
C THR A 27 -10.65 -7.04 -16.54
N LYS A 28 -10.23 -7.76 -17.59
CA LYS A 28 -9.06 -8.66 -17.55
C LYS A 28 -7.77 -7.91 -17.20
N LEU A 29 -7.50 -6.83 -17.91
CA LEU A 29 -6.30 -6.02 -17.69
C LEU A 29 -6.26 -5.44 -16.26
N TRP A 30 -7.40 -4.97 -15.76
CA TRP A 30 -7.50 -4.47 -14.40
C TRP A 30 -7.22 -5.60 -13.37
N LEU A 31 -7.83 -6.78 -13.57
CA LEU A 31 -7.66 -7.91 -12.68
C LEU A 31 -6.19 -8.37 -12.63
N GLU A 32 -5.55 -8.51 -13.78
CA GLU A 32 -4.13 -8.91 -13.86
C GLU A 32 -3.21 -7.87 -13.21
N SER A 33 -3.48 -6.59 -13.44
CA SER A 33 -2.75 -5.50 -12.78
C SER A 33 -2.93 -5.55 -11.25
N LYS A 34 -4.16 -5.82 -10.77
CA LYS A 34 -4.44 -5.91 -9.34
C LYS A 34 -3.79 -7.13 -8.68
N LEU A 35 -3.83 -8.28 -9.33
CA LEU A 35 -3.14 -9.49 -8.85
C LEU A 35 -1.62 -9.28 -8.79
N SER A 36 -1.03 -8.64 -9.79
CA SER A 36 0.39 -8.27 -9.78
C SER A 36 0.73 -7.33 -8.62
N GLU A 37 -0.09 -6.28 -8.38
CA GLU A 37 0.07 -5.37 -7.25
C GLU A 37 0.04 -6.12 -5.90
N LEU A 38 -0.93 -7.01 -5.70
CA LEU A 38 -1.04 -7.80 -4.47
C LEU A 38 0.15 -8.76 -4.30
N GLY A 39 0.67 -9.32 -5.39
CA GLY A 39 1.89 -10.13 -5.37
C GLY A 39 3.11 -9.34 -4.89
N ILE A 40 3.31 -8.11 -5.40
CA ILE A 40 4.38 -7.21 -4.95
C ILE A 40 4.21 -6.84 -3.48
N VAL A 41 2.98 -6.53 -3.03
CA VAL A 41 2.68 -6.22 -1.63
C VAL A 41 3.01 -7.40 -0.72
N SER A 42 2.62 -8.61 -1.10
CA SER A 42 2.90 -9.83 -0.33
C SER A 42 4.40 -10.08 -0.19
N LEU A 43 5.16 -9.99 -1.29
CA LEU A 43 6.61 -10.16 -1.28
C LEU A 43 7.28 -9.09 -0.40
N THR A 44 6.92 -7.82 -0.58
CA THR A 44 7.50 -6.71 0.18
C THR A 44 7.16 -6.81 1.66
N SER A 45 5.93 -7.22 2.02
CA SER A 45 5.53 -7.45 3.41
C SER A 45 6.34 -8.57 4.05
N ALA A 46 6.58 -9.68 3.34
CA ALA A 46 7.39 -10.78 3.85
C ALA A 46 8.85 -10.35 4.09
N LEU A 47 9.45 -9.60 3.16
CA LEU A 47 10.79 -9.04 3.34
C LEU A 47 10.87 -8.06 4.51
N LEU A 48 9.85 -7.23 4.69
CA LEU A 48 9.79 -6.29 5.82
C LEU A 48 9.65 -7.02 7.15
N ILE A 49 8.86 -8.09 7.23
CA ILE A 49 8.76 -8.95 8.41
C ILE A 49 10.13 -9.55 8.76
N ALA A 50 10.84 -10.10 7.77
CA ALA A 50 12.19 -10.63 7.98
C ALA A 50 13.17 -9.55 8.50
N THR A 51 13.05 -8.32 7.99
CA THR A 51 13.85 -7.17 8.44
C THR A 51 13.55 -6.80 9.90
N PHE A 52 12.28 -6.82 10.32
CA PHE A 52 11.90 -6.63 11.71
C PHE A 52 12.50 -7.71 12.62
N CYS A 53 12.41 -8.98 12.22
CA CYS A 53 13.00 -10.09 12.98
C CYS A 53 14.53 -9.94 13.12
N ALA A 54 15.20 -9.52 12.04
CA ALA A 54 16.64 -9.23 12.09
C ALA A 54 16.94 -8.05 13.05
N ALA A 55 16.17 -6.96 13.00
CA ALA A 55 16.34 -5.82 13.90
C ALA A 55 16.18 -6.23 15.37
N PHE A 56 15.20 -7.07 15.69
CA PHE A 56 15.04 -7.61 17.06
C PHE A 56 16.22 -8.48 17.51
N SER A 57 16.85 -9.23 16.62
CA SER A 57 17.99 -10.08 16.96
C SER A 57 19.28 -9.28 17.20
N TRP A 58 19.45 -8.13 16.54
CA TRP A 58 20.65 -7.29 16.72
C TRP A 58 20.57 -6.37 17.93
N TYR A 59 19.37 -6.02 18.35
CA TYR A 59 19.16 -5.09 19.45
C TYR A 59 19.03 -5.83 20.77
N ASN A 60 19.88 -5.48 21.72
CA ASN A 60 19.73 -5.94 23.09
C ASN A 60 18.48 -5.27 23.70
N THR A 61 17.40 -6.05 23.84
CA THR A 61 16.08 -5.57 24.28
C THR A 61 16.10 -4.88 25.64
N SER A 62 17.06 -5.23 26.51
CA SER A 62 17.21 -4.61 27.81
C SER A 62 17.84 -3.20 27.80
N ALA A 63 18.54 -2.83 26.73
CA ALA A 63 19.19 -1.53 26.57
C ALA A 63 18.43 -0.57 25.63
N SER A 64 17.45 -1.07 24.87
CA SER A 64 16.69 -0.30 23.89
C SER A 64 15.61 0.56 24.53
N PRO A 65 15.32 1.76 23.97
CA PRO A 65 14.20 2.55 24.45
C PRO A 65 12.88 1.81 24.13
N TRP A 66 11.99 1.78 25.10
CA TRP A 66 10.69 1.10 24.95
C TRP A 66 9.88 1.60 23.74
N SER A 67 10.03 2.88 23.39
CA SER A 67 9.35 3.50 22.23
C SER A 67 9.81 2.91 20.88
N ALA A 68 11.10 2.59 20.72
CA ALA A 68 11.61 1.92 19.52
C ALA A 68 11.05 0.49 19.42
N LEU A 69 11.03 -0.24 20.55
CA LEU A 69 10.43 -1.58 20.60
C LEU A 69 8.93 -1.55 20.28
N ALA A 70 8.20 -0.56 20.82
CA ALA A 70 6.77 -0.38 20.51
C ALA A 70 6.53 -0.11 19.02
N CYS A 71 7.34 0.72 18.38
CA CYS A 71 7.25 0.96 16.93
C CYS A 71 7.53 -0.31 16.12
N TRP A 72 8.56 -1.09 16.50
CA TRP A 72 8.91 -2.32 15.77
C TRP A 72 7.87 -3.42 15.94
N THR A 73 7.39 -3.65 17.18
CA THR A 73 6.34 -4.65 17.42
C THR A 73 5.04 -4.30 16.70
N SER A 74 4.61 -3.05 16.77
CA SER A 74 3.42 -2.57 16.04
C SER A 74 3.62 -2.68 14.53
N GLY A 75 4.79 -2.29 14.02
CA GLY A 75 5.14 -2.42 12.61
C GLY A 75 5.12 -3.86 12.12
N LEU A 76 5.65 -4.80 12.92
CA LEU A 76 5.64 -6.23 12.61
C LEU A 76 4.20 -6.78 12.51
N VAL A 77 3.34 -6.44 13.48
CA VAL A 77 1.92 -6.86 13.46
C VAL A 77 1.19 -6.32 12.23
N ILE A 78 1.42 -5.04 11.90
CA ILE A 78 0.80 -4.41 10.73
C ILE A 78 1.33 -5.03 9.42
N ALA A 79 2.63 -5.34 9.32
CA ALA A 79 3.20 -6.02 8.15
C ALA A 79 2.60 -7.42 7.96
N THR A 80 2.45 -8.17 9.05
CA THR A 80 1.81 -9.50 9.03
C THR A 80 0.33 -9.38 8.61
N GLY A 81 -0.40 -8.39 9.12
CA GLY A 81 -1.76 -8.07 8.69
C GLY A 81 -1.84 -7.71 7.19
N SER A 82 -0.90 -6.92 6.69
CA SER A 82 -0.80 -6.60 5.26
C SER A 82 -0.61 -7.85 4.40
N LEU A 83 0.31 -8.73 4.79
CA LEU A 83 0.54 -10.02 4.11
C LEU A 83 -0.72 -10.89 4.09
N GLY A 84 -1.37 -11.06 5.26
CA GLY A 84 -2.58 -11.86 5.39
C GLY A 84 -3.74 -11.32 4.55
N THR A 85 -3.98 -10.00 4.59
CA THR A 85 -5.05 -9.38 3.79
C THR A 85 -4.76 -9.42 2.29
N ALA A 86 -3.50 -9.24 1.87
CA ALA A 86 -3.10 -9.39 0.47
C ALA A 86 -3.31 -10.83 -0.03
N ALA A 87 -2.93 -11.83 0.77
CA ALA A 87 -3.15 -13.23 0.44
C ALA A 87 -4.64 -13.59 0.30
N GLN A 88 -5.49 -13.13 1.24
CA GLN A 88 -6.95 -13.34 1.17
C GLN A 88 -7.56 -12.70 -0.08
N GLN A 89 -7.16 -11.45 -0.41
CA GLN A 89 -7.64 -10.77 -1.60
C GLN A 89 -7.19 -11.47 -2.88
N THR A 90 -5.94 -11.95 -2.92
CA THR A 90 -5.42 -12.71 -4.06
C THR A 90 -6.24 -13.98 -4.29
N LEU A 91 -6.51 -14.75 -3.23
CA LEU A 91 -7.34 -15.96 -3.31
C LEU A 91 -8.76 -15.63 -3.78
N SER A 92 -9.38 -14.59 -3.25
CA SER A 92 -10.73 -14.15 -3.65
C SER A 92 -10.79 -13.74 -5.12
N LEU A 93 -9.79 -13.01 -5.61
CA LEU A 93 -9.73 -12.61 -7.02
C LEU A 93 -9.45 -13.80 -7.95
N HIS A 94 -8.61 -14.75 -7.54
CA HIS A 94 -8.41 -16.00 -8.29
C HIS A 94 -9.67 -16.85 -8.34
N TYR A 95 -10.41 -16.91 -7.25
CA TYR A 95 -11.68 -17.61 -7.20
C TYR A 95 -12.70 -16.97 -8.15
N LEU A 96 -12.85 -15.65 -8.14
CA LEU A 96 -13.70 -14.91 -9.08
C LEU A 96 -13.29 -15.17 -10.54
N LYS A 97 -11.98 -15.24 -10.84
CA LYS A 97 -11.47 -15.53 -12.18
C LYS A 97 -11.86 -16.93 -12.70
N SER A 98 -12.15 -17.88 -11.83
CA SER A 98 -12.51 -19.26 -12.21
C SER A 98 -13.96 -19.42 -12.69
N TYR A 99 -14.82 -18.43 -12.48
CA TYR A 99 -16.19 -18.45 -12.98
C TYR A 99 -16.27 -18.16 -14.50
N PRO A 100 -17.15 -18.83 -15.24
CA PRO A 100 -17.31 -18.58 -16.67
C PRO A 100 -17.77 -17.13 -16.97
N ASP A 101 -18.56 -16.53 -16.07
CA ASP A 101 -19.10 -15.16 -16.15
C ASP A 101 -18.34 -14.17 -15.23
N PHE A 102 -17.03 -14.41 -15.03
CA PHE A 102 -16.21 -13.64 -14.07
C PHE A 102 -16.27 -12.11 -14.31
N GLU A 103 -16.51 -11.67 -15.53
CA GLU A 103 -16.59 -10.25 -15.90
C GLU A 103 -17.78 -9.57 -15.23
N ASN A 104 -18.93 -10.20 -15.26
CA ASN A 104 -20.14 -9.69 -14.60
C ASN A 104 -19.99 -9.74 -13.09
N GLU A 105 -19.41 -10.82 -12.56
CA GLU A 105 -19.13 -10.98 -11.14
C GLU A 105 -18.16 -9.89 -10.62
N ILE A 106 -17.10 -9.56 -11.37
CA ILE A 106 -16.19 -8.47 -11.01
C ILE A 106 -16.91 -7.11 -11.07
N CYS A 107 -17.72 -6.89 -12.11
CA CYS A 107 -18.51 -5.66 -12.22
C CYS A 107 -19.51 -5.50 -11.06
N ASP A 108 -20.08 -6.60 -10.57
CA ASP A 108 -20.96 -6.61 -9.42
C ASP A 108 -20.21 -6.51 -8.08
N TYR A 109 -19.00 -7.06 -8.03
CA TYR A 109 -18.12 -6.93 -6.86
C TYR A 109 -17.61 -5.50 -6.67
N VAL A 110 -17.23 -4.80 -7.76
CA VAL A 110 -16.64 -3.44 -7.68
C VAL A 110 -17.71 -2.36 -7.82
N GLY A 111 -18.83 -2.65 -8.50
CA GLY A 111 -19.93 -1.73 -8.73
C GLY A 111 -21.10 -1.92 -7.76
N HIS A 112 -21.96 -0.92 -7.70
CA HIS A 112 -23.31 -1.04 -7.11
C HIS A 112 -24.32 -0.40 -8.07
N ASN A 113 -25.55 -0.91 -8.03
CA ASN A 113 -26.63 -0.35 -8.84
C ASN A 113 -27.11 0.96 -8.21
N ALA A 114 -26.99 2.06 -8.95
CA ALA A 114 -27.54 3.36 -8.57
C ALA A 114 -28.59 3.79 -9.58
N THR A 115 -29.67 4.39 -9.11
CA THR A 115 -30.71 4.91 -10.00
C THR A 115 -30.41 6.37 -10.33
N ASN A 116 -30.30 6.70 -11.62
CA ASN A 116 -30.13 8.08 -12.07
C ASN A 116 -31.43 8.88 -11.87
N ALA A 117 -31.33 10.21 -11.90
CA ALA A 117 -32.47 11.12 -11.84
C ALA A 117 -33.54 10.84 -12.92
N ALA A 118 -33.17 10.15 -14.01
CA ALA A 118 -34.07 9.70 -15.07
C ALA A 118 -34.68 8.31 -14.82
N GLY A 119 -34.49 7.69 -13.64
CA GLY A 119 -35.01 6.37 -13.30
C GLY A 119 -34.24 5.18 -13.89
N ASN A 120 -33.15 5.41 -14.62
CA ASN A 120 -32.35 4.35 -15.22
C ASN A 120 -31.34 3.80 -14.20
N VAL A 121 -31.22 2.47 -14.13
CA VAL A 121 -30.21 1.78 -13.30
C VAL A 121 -28.85 1.89 -13.96
N VAL A 122 -27.90 2.55 -13.30
CA VAL A 122 -26.51 2.72 -13.76
C VAL A 122 -25.58 2.11 -12.72
N LYS A 123 -24.61 1.30 -13.16
CA LYS A 123 -23.57 0.78 -12.26
C LYS A 123 -22.59 1.89 -11.90
N GLN A 124 -22.47 2.18 -10.60
CA GLN A 124 -21.52 3.13 -10.05
C GLN A 124 -20.44 2.41 -9.22
N PRO A 125 -19.21 2.94 -9.15
CA PRO A 125 -18.15 2.33 -8.36
C PRO A 125 -18.51 2.33 -6.87
N ALA A 126 -18.39 1.17 -6.22
CA ALA A 126 -18.58 1.02 -4.77
C ALA A 126 -17.29 1.42 -4.05
N TYR A 127 -17.19 2.70 -3.64
CA TYR A 127 -15.98 3.23 -3.01
C TYR A 127 -15.51 2.45 -1.78
N SER A 128 -16.42 1.88 -0.99
CA SER A 128 -16.07 1.05 0.16
C SER A 128 -15.30 -0.21 -0.26
N ARG A 129 -15.69 -0.86 -1.34
CA ARG A 129 -15.01 -2.06 -1.85
C ARG A 129 -13.65 -1.73 -2.46
N ILE A 130 -13.57 -0.60 -3.18
CA ILE A 130 -12.30 -0.09 -3.71
C ILE A 130 -11.33 0.23 -2.57
N TYR A 131 -11.83 0.83 -1.48
CA TYR A 131 -11.03 1.11 -0.28
C TYR A 131 -10.51 -0.18 0.37
N ILE A 132 -11.36 -1.20 0.51
CA ILE A 132 -10.95 -2.52 1.04
C ILE A 132 -9.80 -3.11 0.23
N LEU A 133 -9.84 -3.01 -1.11
CA LEU A 133 -8.78 -3.48 -1.99
C LEU A 133 -7.44 -2.72 -1.82
N GLN A 134 -7.45 -1.54 -1.19
CA GLN A 134 -6.25 -0.74 -0.93
C GLN A 134 -5.67 -0.94 0.47
N ILE A 135 -6.42 -1.58 1.38
CA ILE A 135 -5.98 -1.81 2.77
C ILE A 135 -4.58 -2.43 2.85
N PRO A 136 -4.24 -3.51 2.12
CA PRO A 136 -2.91 -4.12 2.24
C PRO A 136 -1.78 -3.15 1.92
N VAL A 137 -1.93 -2.34 0.88
CA VAL A 137 -0.94 -1.33 0.48
C VAL A 137 -0.76 -0.26 1.55
N MET A 138 -1.87 0.19 2.17
CA MET A 138 -1.85 1.19 3.25
C MET A 138 -1.17 0.64 4.50
N MET A 139 -1.48 -0.60 4.89
CA MET A 139 -0.86 -1.28 6.01
C MET A 139 0.64 -1.46 5.79
N LEU A 140 1.07 -1.88 4.59
CA LEU A 140 2.48 -1.99 4.24
C LEU A 140 3.23 -0.66 4.39
N LYS A 141 2.66 0.43 3.86
CA LYS A 141 3.26 1.77 3.99
C LYS A 141 3.40 2.21 5.43
N LEU A 142 2.35 1.99 6.24
CA LEU A 142 2.37 2.33 7.67
C LEU A 142 3.42 1.52 8.42
N SER A 143 3.52 0.22 8.16
CA SER A 143 4.54 -0.65 8.76
C SER A 143 5.95 -0.19 8.42
N PHE A 144 6.21 0.19 7.15
CA PHE A 144 7.50 0.71 6.73
C PHE A 144 7.88 2.01 7.46
N VAL A 145 6.92 2.94 7.63
CA VAL A 145 7.13 4.17 8.40
C VAL A 145 7.47 3.86 9.86
N LEU A 146 6.73 2.93 10.48
CA LEU A 146 7.00 2.51 11.86
C LEU A 146 8.39 1.87 12.01
N PHE A 147 8.84 1.09 11.02
CA PHE A 147 10.20 0.56 11.02
C PHE A 147 11.25 1.66 11.02
N LEU A 148 11.13 2.63 10.13
CA LEU A 148 12.08 3.74 10.05
C LEU A 148 12.06 4.62 11.30
N VAL A 149 10.88 4.93 11.83
CA VAL A 149 10.76 5.71 13.07
C VAL A 149 11.39 4.97 14.24
N GLY A 150 11.10 3.67 14.40
CA GLY A 150 11.69 2.85 15.45
C GLY A 150 13.21 2.77 15.36
N LEU A 151 13.76 2.64 14.14
CA LEU A 151 15.20 2.65 13.91
C LEU A 151 15.81 4.01 14.26
N GLY A 152 15.15 5.11 13.90
CA GLY A 152 15.57 6.45 14.28
C GLY A 152 15.63 6.65 15.79
N LEU A 153 14.58 6.24 16.51
CA LEU A 153 14.53 6.32 17.98
C LEU A 153 15.67 5.53 18.63
N ALA A 154 15.95 4.32 18.13
CA ALA A 154 17.01 3.47 18.63
C ALA A 154 18.40 4.08 18.41
N VAL A 155 18.67 4.61 17.21
CA VAL A 155 19.96 5.23 16.86
C VAL A 155 20.20 6.52 17.65
N TRP A 156 19.18 7.35 17.83
CA TRP A 156 19.29 8.59 18.62
C TRP A 156 19.45 8.33 20.11
N ASP A 157 18.73 7.35 20.68
CA ASP A 157 18.92 6.95 22.09
C ASP A 157 20.35 6.49 22.37
N ALA A 158 20.92 5.66 21.48
CA ALA A 158 22.30 5.24 21.57
C ALA A 158 23.29 6.42 21.52
N SER A 159 23.03 7.40 20.66
CA SER A 159 23.82 8.63 20.54
C SER A 159 23.79 9.48 21.84
N ILE A 160 22.60 9.64 22.43
CA ILE A 160 22.42 10.43 23.66
C ILE A 160 23.17 9.77 24.84
N LYS A 161 23.08 8.44 24.98
CA LYS A 161 23.72 7.69 26.07
C LYS A 161 25.25 7.72 26.04
N LYS A 162 25.85 7.75 24.82
CA LYS A 162 27.31 7.69 24.65
C LYS A 162 28.00 9.05 24.44
N GLY A 163 27.23 10.12 24.28
CA GLY A 163 27.74 11.50 24.19
C GLY A 163 28.03 11.96 22.74
N ARG A 164 28.19 13.28 22.60
CA ARG A 164 28.13 14.02 21.32
C ARG A 164 29.26 13.70 20.32
N ASN A 165 30.41 13.21 20.80
CA ASN A 165 31.58 12.88 19.96
C ASN A 165 31.74 11.37 19.69
N SER A 166 30.77 10.56 20.06
CA SER A 166 30.80 9.11 19.85
C SER A 166 30.57 8.71 18.40
N ALA A 167 30.98 7.51 18.03
CA ALA A 167 30.69 6.93 16.71
C ALA A 167 29.18 6.84 16.46
N GLU A 168 28.40 6.56 17.49
CA GLU A 168 26.95 6.47 17.47
C GLU A 168 26.28 7.82 17.11
N SER A 169 26.84 8.94 17.61
CA SER A 169 26.36 10.27 17.23
C SER A 169 26.57 10.57 15.76
N LYS A 170 27.70 10.15 15.19
CA LYS A 170 27.96 10.28 13.76
C LYS A 170 27.00 9.43 12.92
N ILE A 171 26.70 8.21 13.36
CA ILE A 171 25.73 7.33 12.73
C ILE A 171 24.31 7.94 12.75
N ALA A 172 23.89 8.53 13.89
CA ALA A 172 22.60 9.19 14.02
C ALA A 172 22.43 10.35 13.03
N VAL A 173 23.48 11.18 12.87
CA VAL A 173 23.47 12.29 11.91
C VAL A 173 23.37 11.78 10.45
N VAL A 174 24.21 10.80 10.09
CA VAL A 174 24.17 10.21 8.74
C VAL A 174 22.80 9.58 8.45
N TYR A 175 22.23 8.84 9.41
CA TYR A 175 20.90 8.27 9.31
C TYR A 175 19.83 9.34 9.06
N THR A 176 19.85 10.43 9.83
CA THR A 176 18.90 11.53 9.68
C THR A 176 18.98 12.20 8.31
N ILE A 177 20.20 12.46 7.84
CA ILE A 177 20.43 13.04 6.49
C ILE A 177 19.89 12.10 5.41
N THR A 178 20.17 10.80 5.54
CA THR A 178 19.70 9.79 4.57
C THR A 178 18.18 9.71 4.53
N ILE A 179 17.50 9.70 5.67
CA ILE A 179 16.02 9.68 5.73
C ILE A 179 15.42 10.94 5.11
N ILE A 180 15.96 12.10 5.40
CA ILE A 180 15.50 13.36 4.80
C ILE A 180 15.65 13.29 3.27
N PHE A 181 16.81 12.84 2.78
CA PHE A 181 17.07 12.70 1.35
C PHE A 181 16.07 11.74 0.68
N VAL A 182 15.87 10.55 1.25
CA VAL A 182 14.91 9.56 0.75
C VAL A 182 13.48 10.11 0.79
N GLY A 183 13.11 10.79 1.89
CA GLY A 183 11.79 11.42 2.05
C GLY A 183 11.50 12.48 0.99
N ILE A 184 12.48 13.35 0.70
CA ILE A 184 12.37 14.35 -0.36
C ILE A 184 12.20 13.70 -1.73
N ASN A 185 13.02 12.69 -2.06
CA ASN A 185 12.92 11.97 -3.33
C ASN A 185 11.55 11.29 -3.49
N TYR A 186 11.04 10.66 -2.42
CA TYR A 186 9.72 10.05 -2.43
C TYR A 186 8.61 11.08 -2.65
N ALA A 187 8.67 12.22 -1.97
CA ALA A 187 7.70 13.31 -2.12
C ALA A 187 7.71 13.88 -3.55
N VAL A 188 8.89 14.14 -4.10
CA VAL A 188 9.07 14.65 -5.48
C VAL A 188 8.50 13.65 -6.49
N SER A 189 8.85 12.37 -6.38
CA SER A 189 8.31 11.31 -7.25
C SER A 189 6.78 11.23 -7.17
N SER A 190 6.22 11.29 -5.97
CA SER A 190 4.77 11.25 -5.76
C SER A 190 4.06 12.44 -6.41
N VAL A 191 4.60 13.65 -6.26
CA VAL A 191 4.03 14.86 -6.87
C VAL A 191 4.12 14.81 -8.40
N PHE A 192 5.24 14.32 -8.94
CA PHE A 192 5.45 14.23 -10.38
C PHE A 192 4.47 13.25 -11.04
N LEU A 193 4.29 12.07 -10.43
CA LEU A 193 3.32 11.08 -10.88
C LEU A 193 1.89 11.61 -10.81
N TYR A 194 1.53 12.32 -9.74
CA TYR A 194 0.22 12.92 -9.57
C TYR A 194 -0.08 13.98 -10.66
N ARG A 195 0.87 14.85 -10.96
CA ARG A 195 0.73 15.89 -12.00
C ARG A 195 0.56 15.29 -13.41
N LYS A 196 1.29 14.20 -13.73
CA LYS A 196 1.18 13.55 -15.03
C LYS A 196 -0.20 12.92 -15.22
N THR A 197 -0.75 12.29 -14.19
CA THR A 197 -2.07 11.64 -14.22
C THR A 197 -3.20 12.68 -14.39
N SER A 198 -3.05 13.86 -13.81
CA SER A 198 -4.02 14.95 -13.92
C SER A 198 -4.09 15.54 -15.35
N LYS A 199 -2.97 15.57 -16.09
CA LYS A 199 -2.95 16.06 -17.49
C LYS A 199 -3.60 15.09 -18.48
N VAL A 200 -3.51 13.79 -18.26
CA VAL A 200 -4.15 12.76 -19.09
C VAL A 200 -5.69 12.80 -18.98
N LYS A 201 -6.22 13.32 -17.86
CA LYS A 201 -7.68 13.50 -17.68
C LYS A 201 -8.28 14.73 -18.36
N ALA A 202 -7.46 15.64 -18.87
CA ALA A 202 -7.88 16.90 -19.50
C ALA A 202 -7.93 16.84 -21.03
N ILE A 203 -7.60 15.68 -21.60
CA ILE A 203 -7.72 15.34 -23.05
C ILE A 203 -8.85 14.34 -23.23
#